data_3501c348a87a5b3b61221ebb6c334146
#
_entry.id   3501c348a87a5b3b61221ebb6c334146
#
_cell.length_a   1.000
_cell.length_b   1.000
_cell.length_c   1.000
_cell.angle_alpha   90.00
_cell.angle_beta   90.00
_cell.angle_gamma   90.00
#
_symmetry.space_group_name_H-M   'P 1'
#
loop_
_entity.id
_entity.type
_entity.pdbx_description
1 polymer ?
#
loop_
_entity_poly.entity_id
_entity_poly.type
_entity_poly.pdbx_seq_one_letter_code
_entity_poly.pdbx_strand_id
1 'polypeptide(L)'
;MAIHLLVILSIVIGAAVVDDAVVVTDRERMDEFIDSVTGKVSDTRIDSALSYANPAKVPIELVHEGRRRKYSDRNASKLKPDARKALASLEGSRLRLIQESVSLDGERARIALRLRTSAGLANTVFDLRREDDQWLLRRVIVN
;
A
#
# COMPACT_ATOMS: atom_id res chain seq x y z
N MET A 1 8.98 0.02 13.96
CA MET A 1 9.88 -0.58 12.96
C MET A 1 10.87 -1.56 13.58
N ALA A 2 11.62 -1.20 14.62
CA ALA A 2 12.53 -2.12 15.29
C ALA A 2 11.83 -3.35 15.92
N ILE A 3 10.61 -3.19 16.43
CA ILE A 3 9.81 -4.25 17.04
C ILE A 3 9.33 -5.26 15.97
N HIS A 4 8.98 -4.80 14.79
CA HIS A 4 8.58 -5.66 13.68
C HIS A 4 9.77 -6.48 13.14
N LEU A 5 10.93 -5.87 13.10
CA LEU A 5 12.17 -6.56 12.70
C LEU A 5 12.54 -7.66 13.70
N LEU A 6 12.35 -7.41 14.98
CA LEU A 6 12.64 -8.37 16.05
C LEU A 6 11.67 -9.55 16.06
N VAL A 7 10.39 -9.30 15.75
CA VAL A 7 9.37 -10.35 15.62
C VAL A 7 9.65 -11.21 14.39
N ILE A 8 10.03 -10.59 13.28
CA ILE A 8 10.41 -11.33 12.07
C ILE A 8 11.66 -12.17 12.31
N LEU A 9 12.64 -11.63 13.03
CA LEU A 9 13.87 -12.35 13.37
C LEU A 9 13.61 -13.51 14.33
N SER A 10 12.70 -13.34 15.27
CA SER A 10 12.31 -14.41 16.21
C SER A 10 11.55 -15.53 15.50
N ILE A 11 10.73 -15.20 14.52
CA ILE A 11 10.00 -16.16 13.69
C ILE A 11 10.98 -16.91 12.77
N VAL A 12 11.98 -16.22 12.24
CA VAL A 12 13.01 -16.84 11.39
C VAL A 12 13.84 -17.83 12.19
N ILE A 13 14.18 -17.51 13.44
CA ILE A 13 14.92 -18.42 14.30
C ILE A 13 14.07 -19.64 14.71
N GLY A 14 12.78 -19.44 14.94
CA GLY A 14 11.83 -20.53 15.20
C GLY A 14 11.55 -21.38 13.99
N ALA A 15 11.53 -20.80 12.80
CA ALA A 15 11.26 -21.50 11.53
C ALA A 15 12.47 -22.30 11.02
N ALA A 16 13.67 -22.00 11.47
CA ALA A 16 14.86 -22.77 11.10
C ALA A 16 14.82 -24.23 11.60
N VAL A 17 13.91 -24.54 12.50
CA VAL A 17 13.72 -25.90 13.07
C VAL A 17 12.60 -26.66 12.35
N VAL A 18 11.78 -25.99 11.56
CA VAL A 18 10.68 -26.58 10.80
C VAL A 18 10.89 -26.16 9.35
N ASP A 19 10.93 -27.11 8.46
CA ASP A 19 11.17 -26.95 7.02
C ASP A 19 10.09 -26.12 6.28
N ASP A 20 9.31 -25.35 7.02
CA ASP A 20 8.24 -24.53 6.47
C ASP A 20 8.66 -23.08 6.35
N ALA A 21 8.35 -22.48 5.20
CA ALA A 21 8.53 -21.08 4.94
C ALA A 21 7.85 -20.24 6.02
N VAL A 22 8.47 -19.10 6.38
CA VAL A 22 7.86 -18.10 7.27
C VAL A 22 6.49 -17.73 6.74
N VAL A 23 5.43 -18.05 7.50
CA VAL A 23 4.07 -17.68 7.17
C VAL A 23 3.84 -16.24 7.58
N VAL A 24 3.79 -15.33 6.60
CA VAL A 24 3.39 -13.95 6.81
C VAL A 24 1.87 -13.90 6.79
N THR A 25 1.27 -13.41 7.86
CA THR A 25 -0.19 -13.28 7.95
C THR A 25 -0.69 -12.17 7.03
N ASP A 26 -1.97 -12.23 6.67
CA ASP A 26 -2.59 -11.15 5.87
C ASP A 26 -2.55 -9.82 6.62
N ARG A 27 -2.70 -9.82 7.93
CA ARG A 27 -2.59 -8.61 8.74
C ARG A 27 -1.19 -7.99 8.66
N GLU A 28 -0.15 -8.80 8.74
CA GLU A 28 1.23 -8.32 8.61
C GLU A 28 1.48 -7.72 7.23
N ARG A 29 0.91 -8.30 6.18
CA ARG A 29 0.98 -7.74 4.83
C ARG A 29 0.28 -6.40 4.71
N MET A 30 -0.83 -6.22 5.43
CA MET A 30 -1.51 -4.92 5.48
C MET A 30 -0.66 -3.88 6.22
N ASP A 31 0.00 -4.26 7.31
CA ASP A 31 0.91 -3.39 8.04
C ASP A 31 2.11 -2.98 7.17
N GLU A 32 2.67 -3.90 6.40
CA GLU A 32 3.73 -3.59 5.42
C GLU A 32 3.26 -2.61 4.35
N PHE A 33 2.04 -2.80 3.86
CA PHE A 33 1.45 -1.88 2.89
C PHE A 33 1.29 -0.48 3.49
N ILE A 34 0.77 -0.37 4.71
CA ILE A 34 0.62 0.91 5.40
C ILE A 34 1.99 1.60 5.55
N ASP A 35 3.02 0.86 5.92
CA ASP A 35 4.38 1.39 6.01
C ASP A 35 4.88 1.93 4.66
N SER A 36 4.51 1.28 3.55
CA SER A 36 4.93 1.71 2.21
C SER A 36 4.29 3.02 1.76
N VAL A 37 3.07 3.32 2.24
CA VAL A 37 2.31 4.51 1.83
C VAL A 37 2.40 5.66 2.84
N THR A 38 3.19 5.50 3.91
CA THR A 38 3.42 6.51 4.94
C THR A 38 4.90 6.88 4.99
N GLY A 39 5.24 7.90 5.78
CA GLY A 39 6.61 8.37 5.95
C GLY A 39 7.01 9.40 4.91
N LYS A 40 8.30 9.53 4.63
CA LYS A 40 8.83 10.52 3.71
C LYS A 40 8.50 10.18 2.26
N VAL A 41 7.90 11.11 1.54
CA VAL A 41 7.60 10.94 0.11
C VAL A 41 8.91 11.02 -0.69
N SER A 42 9.21 9.96 -1.42
CA SER A 42 10.38 9.84 -2.29
C SER A 42 10.06 8.88 -3.44
N ASP A 43 10.87 8.90 -4.49
CA ASP A 43 10.69 7.96 -5.60
C ASP A 43 10.78 6.50 -5.14
N THR A 44 11.67 6.19 -4.21
CA THR A 44 11.79 4.84 -3.63
C THR A 44 10.52 4.43 -2.89
N ARG A 45 9.92 5.33 -2.12
CA ARG A 45 8.66 5.07 -1.41
C ARG A 45 7.49 4.90 -2.36
N ILE A 46 7.42 5.72 -3.40
CA ILE A 46 6.41 5.59 -4.45
C ILE A 46 6.54 4.23 -5.13
N ASP A 47 7.75 3.81 -5.47
CA ASP A 47 8.01 2.51 -6.08
C ASP A 47 7.61 1.36 -5.14
N SER A 48 7.89 1.47 -3.85
CA SER A 48 7.48 0.48 -2.85
C SER A 48 5.96 0.35 -2.75
N ALA A 49 5.24 1.47 -2.73
CA ALA A 49 3.78 1.47 -2.72
C ALA A 49 3.22 0.87 -4.02
N LEU A 50 3.81 1.22 -5.17
CA LEU A 50 3.39 0.71 -6.47
C LEU A 50 3.75 -0.76 -6.70
N SER A 51 4.60 -1.36 -5.86
CA SER A 51 4.85 -2.80 -5.92
C SER A 51 3.61 -3.63 -5.61
N TYR A 52 2.61 -3.05 -4.93
CA TYR A 52 1.30 -3.67 -4.70
C TYR A 52 0.34 -3.47 -5.87
N ALA A 53 0.76 -2.81 -6.93
CA ALA A 53 -0.05 -2.50 -8.09
C ALA A 53 0.36 -3.35 -9.28
N ASN A 54 -0.61 -4.03 -9.88
CA ASN A 54 -0.44 -4.73 -11.14
C ASN A 54 -1.71 -4.54 -11.99
N PRO A 55 -1.83 -3.39 -12.69
CA PRO A 55 -3.06 -3.07 -13.43
C PRO A 55 -3.39 -4.05 -14.55
N ALA A 56 -2.40 -4.77 -15.07
CA ALA A 56 -2.63 -5.81 -16.08
C ALA A 56 -3.38 -7.01 -15.48
N LYS A 57 -3.19 -7.29 -14.21
CA LYS A 57 -3.81 -8.42 -13.51
C LYS A 57 -5.07 -8.02 -12.75
N VAL A 58 -5.03 -6.91 -12.02
CA VAL A 58 -6.15 -6.33 -11.29
C VAL A 58 -6.24 -4.85 -11.67
N PRO A 59 -7.23 -4.43 -12.46
CA PRO A 59 -7.40 -3.03 -12.82
C PRO A 59 -7.53 -2.14 -11.58
N ILE A 60 -6.94 -0.96 -11.63
CA ILE A 60 -6.92 0.00 -10.54
C ILE A 60 -7.77 1.21 -10.90
N GLU A 61 -8.62 1.62 -9.97
CA GLU A 61 -9.39 2.85 -10.06
C GLU A 61 -8.86 3.86 -9.04
N LEU A 62 -8.50 5.05 -9.50
CA LEU A 62 -8.15 6.18 -8.66
C LEU A 62 -9.31 7.16 -8.64
N VAL A 63 -9.75 7.53 -7.43
CA VAL A 63 -10.84 8.49 -7.22
C VAL A 63 -10.31 9.65 -6.38
N HIS A 64 -10.38 10.86 -6.92
CA HIS A 64 -9.98 12.08 -6.22
C HIS A 64 -10.90 13.24 -6.63
N GLU A 65 -11.54 13.85 -5.64
CA GLU A 65 -12.47 14.99 -5.85
C GLU A 65 -13.54 14.70 -6.93
N GLY A 66 -14.12 13.50 -6.90
CA GLY A 66 -15.13 13.08 -7.87
C GLY A 66 -14.58 12.71 -9.25
N ARG A 67 -13.29 12.90 -9.48
CA ARG A 67 -12.63 12.47 -10.72
C ARG A 67 -12.17 11.03 -10.58
N ARG A 68 -12.39 10.26 -11.65
CA ARG A 68 -12.01 8.85 -11.71
C ARG A 68 -11.01 8.62 -12.82
N ARG A 69 -9.97 7.85 -12.52
CA ARG A 69 -8.99 7.39 -13.51
C ARG A 69 -8.80 5.90 -13.33
N LYS A 70 -8.84 5.17 -14.42
CA LYS A 70 -8.69 3.72 -14.41
C LYS A 70 -7.41 3.30 -15.14
N TYR A 71 -6.68 2.38 -14.52
CA TYR A 71 -5.52 1.73 -15.12
C TYR A 71 -5.81 0.25 -15.29
N SER A 72 -5.50 -0.27 -16.48
CA SER A 72 -5.68 -1.67 -16.84
C SER A 72 -4.44 -2.12 -17.63
N ASP A 73 -4.53 -3.28 -18.26
CA ASP A 73 -3.47 -3.79 -19.15
C ASP A 73 -3.13 -2.83 -20.30
N ARG A 74 -4.11 -2.03 -20.75
CA ARG A 74 -3.93 -1.09 -21.87
C ARG A 74 -3.05 0.09 -21.53
N ASN A 75 -3.02 0.53 -20.29
CA ASN A 75 -2.30 1.73 -19.85
C ASN A 75 -1.51 1.52 -18.54
N ALA A 76 -1.20 0.28 -18.22
CA ALA A 76 -0.48 -0.08 -17.00
C ALA A 76 0.84 0.70 -16.85
N SER A 77 1.55 0.92 -17.95
CA SER A 77 2.84 1.65 -17.96
C SER A 77 2.72 3.13 -17.57
N LYS A 78 1.52 3.70 -17.60
CA LYS A 78 1.28 5.10 -17.24
C LYS A 78 1.09 5.31 -15.74
N LEU A 79 0.83 4.24 -14.98
CA LEU A 79 0.53 4.35 -13.54
C LEU A 79 1.71 4.99 -12.78
N LYS A 80 2.91 4.49 -12.96
CA LYS A 80 4.10 4.97 -12.23
C LYS A 80 4.44 6.42 -12.54
N PRO A 81 4.55 6.84 -13.81
CA PRO A 81 4.76 8.24 -14.16
C PRO A 81 3.66 9.17 -13.62
N ASP A 82 2.40 8.75 -13.73
CA ASP A 82 1.27 9.54 -13.25
C ASP A 82 1.30 9.68 -11.73
N ALA A 83 1.63 8.61 -11.00
CA ALA A 83 1.76 8.65 -9.54
C ALA A 83 2.89 9.59 -9.10
N ARG A 84 4.05 9.52 -9.74
CA ARG A 84 5.18 10.42 -9.46
C ARG A 84 4.82 11.86 -9.72
N LYS A 85 4.13 12.14 -10.82
CA LYS A 85 3.67 13.49 -11.16
C LYS A 85 2.67 14.01 -10.14
N ALA A 86 1.71 13.19 -9.72
CA ALA A 86 0.70 13.55 -8.72
C ALA A 86 1.32 13.84 -7.35
N LEU A 87 2.39 13.13 -6.98
CA LEU A 87 3.04 13.26 -5.68
C LEU A 87 4.25 14.20 -5.69
N ALA A 88 4.60 14.79 -6.83
CA ALA A 88 5.78 15.65 -6.96
C ALA A 88 5.75 16.85 -6.00
N SER A 89 4.58 17.44 -5.76
CA SER A 89 4.42 18.56 -4.83
C SER A 89 4.64 18.17 -3.35
N LEU A 90 4.56 16.88 -3.04
CA LEU A 90 4.76 16.35 -1.69
C LEU A 90 6.14 15.73 -1.50
N GLU A 91 6.98 15.71 -2.53
CA GLU A 91 8.32 15.13 -2.46
C GLU A 91 9.14 15.77 -1.33
N GLY A 92 9.77 14.91 -0.52
CA GLY A 92 10.51 15.34 0.66
C GLY A 92 9.66 15.60 1.90
N SER A 93 8.34 15.73 1.74
CA SER A 93 7.40 15.85 2.86
C SER A 93 7.19 14.51 3.54
N ARG A 94 6.79 14.55 4.81
CA ARG A 94 6.46 13.34 5.56
C ARG A 94 4.95 13.18 5.67
N LEU A 95 4.44 12.04 5.25
CA LEU A 95 3.06 11.64 5.48
C LEU A 95 2.98 10.96 6.84
N ARG A 96 2.31 11.59 7.79
CA ARG A 96 2.17 11.07 9.16
C ARG A 96 0.83 10.38 9.32
N LEU A 97 0.88 9.16 9.80
CA LEU A 97 -0.32 8.40 10.11
C LEU A 97 -0.97 8.94 11.39
N ILE A 98 -2.22 9.40 11.29
CA ILE A 98 -3.04 9.89 12.41
C ILE A 98 -3.96 8.77 12.90
N GLN A 99 -4.59 8.06 11.98
CA GLN A 99 -5.55 7.02 12.28
C GLN A 99 -5.54 5.98 11.18
N GLU A 100 -5.69 4.72 11.56
CA GLU A 100 -5.82 3.61 10.62
C GLU A 100 -7.00 2.71 10.97
N SER A 101 -7.61 2.15 9.94
CA SER A 101 -8.62 1.11 10.06
C SER A 101 -8.39 0.07 8.98
N VAL A 102 -8.26 -1.18 9.37
CA VAL A 102 -8.04 -2.29 8.46
C VAL A 102 -9.19 -3.28 8.60
N SER A 103 -9.82 -3.60 7.48
CA SER A 103 -10.88 -4.61 7.39
C SER A 103 -10.44 -5.69 6.40
N LEU A 104 -10.36 -6.92 6.89
CA LEU A 104 -10.07 -8.11 6.09
C LEU A 104 -11.32 -8.96 5.97
N ASP A 105 -11.69 -9.29 4.74
CA ASP A 105 -12.83 -10.16 4.44
C ASP A 105 -12.47 -11.10 3.28
N GLY A 106 -12.01 -12.30 3.65
CA GLY A 106 -11.57 -13.30 2.69
C GLY A 106 -10.43 -12.79 1.80
N GLU A 107 -10.70 -12.63 0.52
CA GLU A 107 -9.73 -12.18 -0.48
C GLU A 107 -9.73 -10.66 -0.70
N ARG A 108 -10.44 -9.93 0.15
CA ARG A 108 -10.55 -8.47 0.06
C ARG A 108 -10.04 -7.83 1.33
N ALA A 109 -9.39 -6.69 1.17
CA ALA A 109 -8.95 -5.84 2.27
C ALA A 109 -9.32 -4.40 1.98
N ARG A 110 -9.75 -3.68 3.02
CA ARG A 110 -9.94 -2.25 2.96
C ARG A 110 -9.11 -1.60 4.05
N ILE A 111 -8.28 -0.65 3.67
CA ILE A 111 -7.43 0.11 4.57
C ILE A 111 -7.84 1.58 4.46
N ALA A 112 -8.35 2.14 5.54
CA ALA A 112 -8.67 3.55 5.64
C ALA A 112 -7.61 4.24 6.49
N LEU A 113 -6.95 5.25 5.93
CA LEU A 113 -5.91 6.01 6.60
C LEU A 113 -6.29 7.47 6.68
N ARG A 114 -6.06 8.07 7.83
CA ARG A 114 -6.04 9.51 7.98
C ARG A 114 -4.60 9.95 8.12
N LEU A 115 -4.16 10.79 7.21
CA LEU A 115 -2.78 11.23 7.10
C LEU A 115 -2.68 12.73 7.29
N ARG A 116 -1.61 13.16 7.96
CA ARG A 116 -1.20 14.56 7.98
C ARG A 116 -0.13 14.76 6.91
N THR A 117 -0.38 15.71 6.03
CA THR A 117 0.56 16.09 4.96
C THR A 117 0.99 17.54 5.15
N SER A 118 1.96 18.00 4.36
CA SER A 118 2.35 19.41 4.32
C SER A 118 1.20 20.35 3.87
N ALA A 119 0.23 19.81 3.13
CA ALA A 119 -0.95 20.53 2.65
C ALA A 119 -2.17 20.43 3.58
N GLY A 120 -2.08 19.68 4.69
CA GLY A 120 -3.17 19.47 5.64
C GLY A 120 -3.50 17.99 5.85
N LEU A 121 -4.73 17.71 6.28
CA LEU A 121 -5.22 16.36 6.52
C LEU A 121 -5.78 15.76 5.24
N ALA A 122 -5.46 14.49 4.99
CA ALA A 122 -6.01 13.71 3.90
C ALA A 122 -6.61 12.40 4.43
N ASN A 123 -7.76 12.03 3.89
CA ASN A 123 -8.36 10.73 4.13
C ASN A 123 -8.16 9.88 2.87
N THR A 124 -7.57 8.72 3.03
CA THR A 124 -7.30 7.82 1.91
C THR A 124 -7.85 6.43 2.22
N VAL A 125 -8.55 5.85 1.27
CA VAL A 125 -9.04 4.48 1.35
C VAL A 125 -8.40 3.66 0.26
N PHE A 126 -7.78 2.55 0.65
CA PHE A 126 -7.19 1.59 -0.27
C PHE A 126 -8.00 0.31 -0.24
N ASP A 127 -8.49 -0.12 -1.39
CA ASP A 127 -9.09 -1.44 -1.56
C ASP A 127 -8.07 -2.35 -2.24
N LEU A 128 -7.80 -3.49 -1.62
CA LEU A 128 -6.90 -4.51 -2.14
C LEU A 128 -7.66 -5.81 -2.37
N ARG A 129 -7.16 -6.60 -3.31
CA ARG A 129 -7.65 -7.93 -3.62
C ARG A 129 -6.50 -8.91 -3.59
N ARG A 130 -6.72 -10.07 -2.96
CA ARG A 130 -5.76 -11.16 -3.02
C ARG A 130 -5.95 -11.95 -4.30
N GLU A 131 -4.86 -12.05 -5.06
CA GLU A 131 -4.79 -12.79 -6.32
C GLU A 131 -3.50 -13.57 -6.34
N ASP A 132 -3.56 -14.90 -6.50
CA ASP A 132 -2.38 -15.80 -6.49
C ASP A 132 -1.43 -15.53 -5.31
N ASP A 133 -1.98 -15.48 -4.09
CA ASP A 133 -1.27 -15.20 -2.83
C ASP A 133 -0.60 -13.81 -2.75
N GLN A 134 -0.94 -12.91 -3.66
CA GLN A 134 -0.49 -11.51 -3.63
C GLN A 134 -1.66 -10.57 -3.37
N TRP A 135 -1.44 -9.60 -2.50
CA TRP A 135 -2.37 -8.51 -2.31
C TRP A 135 -2.09 -7.41 -3.30
N LEU A 136 -3.08 -7.09 -4.14
CA LEU A 136 -2.96 -6.09 -5.19
C LEU A 136 -3.99 -4.98 -5.01
N LEU A 137 -3.54 -3.75 -5.25
CA LEU A 137 -4.40 -2.56 -5.25
C LEU A 137 -5.47 -2.68 -6.33
N ARG A 138 -6.70 -2.37 -5.95
CA ARG A 138 -7.87 -2.35 -6.83
C ARG A 138 -8.48 -0.95 -6.92
N ARG A 139 -8.48 -0.21 -5.83
CA ARG A 139 -9.03 1.15 -5.77
C ARG A 139 -8.30 1.99 -4.75
N VAL A 140 -8.08 3.25 -5.09
CA VAL A 140 -7.58 4.26 -4.17
C VAL A 140 -8.53 5.45 -4.20
N ILE A 141 -9.05 5.84 -3.06
CA ILE A 141 -9.94 6.99 -2.91
C ILE A 141 -9.24 8.01 -2.00
N VAL A 142 -9.06 9.21 -2.51
CA VAL A 142 -8.47 10.33 -1.76
C VAL A 142 -9.51 11.44 -1.61
N ASN A 143 -9.75 11.85 -0.38
CA ASN A 143 -10.66 12.94 -0.01
C ASN A 143 -9.91 14.09 0.67
#